data_c9aef5618f0a478d0c8dd1c31c606cc8
#
_entry.id   c9aef5618f0a478d0c8dd1c31c606cc8
#
_cell.length_a   1.000
_cell.length_b   1.000
_cell.length_c   1.000
_cell.angle_alpha   90.00
_cell.angle_beta   90.00
_cell.angle_gamma   90.00
#
_symmetry.space_group_name_H-M   'P 1'
#
loop_
_entity.id
_entity.type
_entity.pdbx_description
1 polymer ?
#
loop_
_entity_poly.entity_id
_entity_poly.type
_entity_poly.pdbx_seq_one_letter_code
_entity_poly.pdbx_strand_id
1 'polypeptide(L)'
;MYDYYTCQISGVKLDTPNGPYAEACHIQPVGKPHNGPDEVSNVLCLSPNMHVLFDLGAISINDDLTLIGIEGILNIRDEHDLSQEAIRYHRENIFIN
;
A
#
# COMPACT_ATOMS: atom_id res chain seq x y z
N MET A 1 5.01 -8.77 16.17
CA MET A 1 3.72 -8.11 16.39
C MET A 1 3.42 -7.18 15.22
N TYR A 2 2.18 -7.16 14.77
CA TYR A 2 1.76 -6.27 13.69
C TYR A 2 1.70 -4.82 14.16
N ASP A 3 2.34 -3.93 13.43
CA ASP A 3 2.31 -2.49 13.71
C ASP A 3 1.45 -1.80 12.65
N TYR A 4 0.26 -1.38 13.03
CA TYR A 4 -0.71 -0.78 12.12
C TYR A 4 -0.37 0.65 11.72
N TYR A 5 0.72 1.22 12.24
CA TYR A 5 1.03 2.63 12.05
C TYR A 5 2.35 2.88 11.33
N THR A 6 3.13 1.85 11.07
CA THR A 6 4.37 2.00 10.30
C THR A 6 4.06 1.84 8.81
N CYS A 7 4.43 2.84 8.02
CA CYS A 7 4.22 2.83 6.57
C CYS A 7 4.94 1.63 5.95
N GLN A 8 4.21 0.80 5.22
CA GLN A 8 4.80 -0.39 4.62
C GLN A 8 5.71 -0.09 3.44
N ILE A 9 5.61 1.11 2.86
CA ILE A 9 6.50 1.52 1.77
C ILE A 9 7.75 2.23 2.29
N SER A 10 7.58 3.27 3.11
CA SER A 10 8.70 4.10 3.55
C SER A 10 9.34 3.65 4.86
N GLY A 11 8.63 2.84 5.64
CA GLY A 11 9.09 2.45 6.98
C GLY A 11 8.96 3.55 8.02
N VAL A 12 8.34 4.67 7.67
CA VAL A 12 8.17 5.82 8.57
C VAL A 12 6.95 5.63 9.45
N LYS A 13 7.09 6.00 10.72
CA LYS A 13 5.98 6.03 11.66
C LYS A 13 5.78 7.47 12.11
N LEU A 14 4.59 8.01 11.89
CA LEU A 14 4.27 9.39 12.25
C LEU A 14 3.69 9.42 13.65
N ASP A 15 4.41 10.00 14.59
CA ASP A 15 3.95 10.18 15.96
C ASP A 15 3.35 11.56 16.13
N THR A 16 2.14 11.63 16.71
CA THR A 16 1.46 12.89 16.98
C THR A 16 1.08 12.95 18.45
N PRO A 17 0.71 14.14 18.97
CA PRO A 17 0.24 14.24 20.35
C PRO A 17 -0.98 13.37 20.66
N ASN A 18 -1.73 12.99 19.62
CA ASN A 18 -2.89 12.11 19.77
C ASN A 18 -2.57 10.63 19.47
N GLY A 19 -1.30 10.28 19.34
CA GLY A 19 -0.85 8.94 19.01
C GLY A 19 -0.31 8.83 17.59
N PRO A 20 0.11 7.63 17.19
CA PRO A 20 0.63 7.44 15.84
C PRO A 20 -0.46 7.56 14.78
N TYR A 21 -0.07 7.97 13.58
CA TYR A 21 -0.99 8.18 12.47
C TYR A 21 -0.53 7.44 11.21
N ALA A 22 -1.44 6.75 10.57
CA ALA A 22 -1.23 6.16 9.25
C ALA A 22 -2.58 6.03 8.56
N GLU A 23 -2.55 5.75 7.26
CA GLU A 23 -3.77 5.64 6.46
C GLU A 23 -3.88 4.25 5.87
N ALA A 24 -5.11 3.74 5.82
CA ALA A 24 -5.41 2.49 5.13
C ALA A 24 -5.57 2.78 3.65
N CYS A 25 -4.81 2.09 2.82
CA CYS A 25 -4.84 2.27 1.38
C CYS A 25 -5.22 0.96 0.70
N HIS A 26 -6.29 0.98 -0.08
CA HIS A 26 -6.66 -0.19 -0.88
C HIS A 26 -5.73 -0.30 -2.08
N ILE A 27 -5.17 -1.49 -2.31
CA ILE A 27 -4.25 -1.73 -3.43
C ILE A 27 -5.03 -1.63 -4.74
N GLN A 28 -6.12 -2.41 -4.86
CA GLN A 28 -7.09 -2.26 -5.94
C GLN A 28 -8.25 -1.44 -5.38
N PRO A 29 -8.48 -0.22 -5.91
CA PRO A 29 -9.53 0.65 -5.36
C PRO A 29 -10.89 -0.05 -5.30
N VAL A 30 -11.63 0.21 -4.22
CA VAL A 30 -12.95 -0.40 -4.01
C VAL A 30 -14.00 0.19 -4.95
N GLY A 31 -13.90 1.48 -5.23
CA GLY A 31 -14.86 2.18 -6.07
C GLY A 31 -14.80 1.78 -7.54
N LYS A 32 -15.87 2.10 -8.26
CA LYS A 32 -15.91 1.88 -9.71
C LYS A 32 -14.87 2.75 -10.41
N PRO A 33 -14.31 2.30 -11.51
CA PRO A 33 -14.52 1.03 -12.22
C PRO A 33 -13.70 -0.15 -11.69
N HIS A 34 -12.93 0.05 -10.61
CA HIS A 34 -11.94 -0.94 -10.16
C HIS A 34 -12.54 -2.08 -9.36
N ASN A 35 -13.50 -1.79 -8.51
CA ASN A 35 -14.28 -2.79 -7.75
C ASN A 35 -13.41 -3.77 -6.94
N GLY A 36 -12.36 -3.27 -6.30
CA GLY A 36 -11.50 -4.11 -5.46
C GLY A 36 -12.23 -4.57 -4.20
N PRO A 37 -11.82 -5.71 -3.63
CA PRO A 37 -12.46 -6.20 -2.40
C PRO A 37 -12.04 -5.38 -1.19
N ASP A 38 -12.99 -5.18 -0.26
CA ASP A 38 -12.69 -4.53 1.02
C ASP A 38 -12.24 -5.59 2.02
N GLU A 39 -11.03 -6.07 1.83
CA GLU A 39 -10.42 -7.15 2.61
C GLU A 39 -9.01 -6.76 3.03
N VAL A 40 -8.52 -7.33 4.14
CA VAL A 40 -7.19 -7.05 4.66
C VAL A 40 -6.10 -7.34 3.62
N SER A 41 -6.29 -8.39 2.81
CA SER A 41 -5.34 -8.75 1.75
C SER A 41 -5.22 -7.68 0.66
N ASN A 42 -6.17 -6.74 0.60
CA ASN A 42 -6.19 -5.65 -0.36
C ASN A 42 -5.88 -4.29 0.27
N VAL A 43 -5.33 -4.26 1.48
CA VAL A 43 -5.09 -3.02 2.22
C VAL A 43 -3.63 -2.92 2.63
N LEU A 44 -3.06 -1.73 2.44
CA LEU A 44 -1.73 -1.37 2.94
C LEU A 44 -1.86 -0.28 4.00
N CYS A 45 -0.94 -0.29 4.95
CA CYS A 45 -0.77 0.80 5.90
C CYS A 45 0.28 1.75 5.34
N LEU A 46 -0.09 2.98 5.02
CA LEU A 46 0.79 3.94 4.38
C LEU A 46 0.76 5.28 5.09
N SER A 47 1.89 6.01 5.04
CA SER A 47 1.90 7.43 5.41
C SER A 47 1.13 8.21 4.35
N PRO A 48 0.62 9.43 4.68
CA PRO A 48 -0.20 10.19 3.73
C PRO A 48 0.48 10.45 2.39
N ASN A 49 1.76 10.77 2.39
CA ASN A 49 2.50 11.03 1.15
C ASN A 49 2.62 9.77 0.29
N MET A 50 2.88 8.61 0.89
CA MET A 50 2.96 7.35 0.13
C MET A 50 1.59 6.92 -0.37
N HIS A 51 0.54 7.17 0.41
CA HIS A 51 -0.85 6.91 0.00
C HIS A 51 -1.18 7.69 -1.28
N VAL A 52 -0.88 8.98 -1.31
CA VAL A 52 -1.13 9.82 -2.47
C VAL A 52 -0.36 9.33 -3.69
N LEU A 53 0.94 9.04 -3.52
CA LEU A 53 1.77 8.58 -4.63
C LEU A 53 1.30 7.24 -5.19
N PHE A 54 0.86 6.35 -4.31
CA PHE A 54 0.37 5.04 -4.71
C PHE A 54 -0.95 5.15 -5.47
N ASP A 55 -1.89 5.95 -4.94
CA ASP A 55 -3.22 6.11 -5.56
C ASP A 55 -3.15 6.83 -6.90
N LEU A 56 -2.20 7.75 -7.06
CA LEU A 56 -2.06 8.52 -8.30
C LEU A 56 -1.13 7.87 -9.31
N GLY A 57 -0.65 6.67 -9.03
CA GLY A 57 0.11 5.89 -10.00
C GLY A 57 1.58 6.23 -10.12
N ALA A 58 2.15 6.97 -9.17
CA ALA A 58 3.57 7.32 -9.17
C ALA A 58 4.46 6.15 -8.74
N ILE A 59 3.94 5.25 -7.90
CA ILE A 59 4.65 4.08 -7.41
C ILE A 59 3.75 2.86 -7.48
N SER A 60 4.35 1.69 -7.54
CA SER A 60 3.63 0.42 -7.52
C SER A 60 4.53 -0.68 -6.94
N ILE A 61 4.09 -1.93 -7.07
CA ILE A 61 4.73 -3.07 -6.42
C ILE A 61 4.87 -4.20 -7.43
N ASN A 62 6.05 -4.83 -7.46
CA ASN A 62 6.28 -6.05 -8.25
C ASN A 62 5.78 -7.28 -7.51
N ASP A 63 5.67 -8.41 -8.22
CA ASP A 63 5.21 -9.67 -7.61
C ASP A 63 6.13 -10.13 -6.49
N ASP A 64 7.41 -9.80 -6.53
CA ASP A 64 8.39 -10.14 -5.49
C ASP A 64 8.45 -9.10 -4.37
N LEU A 65 7.51 -8.13 -4.37
CA LEU A 65 7.36 -7.07 -3.37
C LEU A 65 8.41 -5.96 -3.47
N THR A 66 9.28 -5.98 -4.46
CA THR A 66 10.13 -4.80 -4.72
C THR A 66 9.26 -3.67 -5.25
N LEU A 67 9.67 -2.43 -4.95
CA LEU A 67 8.89 -1.25 -5.30
C LEU A 67 9.26 -0.74 -6.69
N ILE A 68 8.28 -0.12 -7.36
CA ILE A 68 8.47 0.53 -8.65
C ILE A 68 8.25 2.02 -8.45
N GLY A 69 9.12 2.83 -9.04
CA GLY A 69 9.03 4.30 -8.91
C GLY A 69 9.74 4.86 -7.69
N ILE A 70 10.14 4.01 -6.78
CA ILE A 70 10.92 4.36 -5.59
C ILE A 70 11.74 3.13 -5.22
N GLU A 71 12.91 3.32 -4.64
CA GLU A 71 13.76 2.22 -4.22
C GLU A 71 13.20 1.54 -2.98
N GLY A 72 13.39 0.22 -2.90
CA GLY A 72 13.10 -0.54 -1.70
C GLY A 72 12.21 -1.74 -1.93
N ILE A 73 11.82 -2.34 -0.82
CA ILE A 73 10.96 -3.52 -0.77
C ILE A 73 9.82 -3.22 0.17
N LEU A 74 8.62 -3.65 -0.20
CA LEU A 74 7.45 -3.49 0.66
C LEU A 74 7.67 -4.24 1.98
N ASN A 75 7.41 -3.56 3.10
CA ASN A 75 7.50 -4.17 4.43
C ASN A 75 6.25 -4.99 4.71
N ILE A 76 6.40 -6.30 4.86
CA ILE A 76 5.29 -7.22 5.12
C ILE A 76 5.37 -7.70 6.55
N ARG A 77 4.23 -7.68 7.24
CA ARG A 77 4.07 -8.31 8.54
C ARG A 77 3.77 -9.80 8.34
N ASP A 78 4.22 -10.63 9.27
CA ASP A 78 4.11 -12.09 9.15
C ASP A 78 2.70 -12.58 8.86
N GLU A 79 1.69 -11.88 9.41
CA GLU A 79 0.30 -12.28 9.26
C GLU A 79 -0.44 -11.55 8.15
N HIS A 80 0.26 -10.69 7.42
CA HIS A 80 -0.36 -9.88 6.37
C HIS A 80 -0.16 -10.55 5.01
N ASP A 81 -1.14 -11.32 4.60
CA ASP A 81 -1.13 -12.03 3.32
C ASP A 81 -1.77 -11.14 2.25
N LEU A 82 -0.93 -10.53 1.42
CA LEU A 82 -1.38 -9.61 0.39
C LEU A 82 -1.87 -10.35 -0.85
N SER A 83 -2.93 -9.81 -1.46
CA SER A 83 -3.48 -10.34 -2.69
C SER A 83 -2.55 -10.06 -3.88
N GLN A 84 -2.03 -11.11 -4.49
CA GLN A 84 -1.21 -10.97 -5.70
C GLN A 84 -2.03 -10.42 -6.87
N GLU A 85 -3.31 -10.72 -6.92
CA GLU A 85 -4.21 -10.18 -7.94
C GLU A 85 -4.34 -8.66 -7.80
N ALA A 86 -4.49 -8.17 -6.57
CA ALA A 86 -4.60 -6.73 -6.31
C ALA A 86 -3.31 -6.01 -6.69
N ILE A 87 -2.17 -6.56 -6.34
CA ILE A 87 -0.86 -6.00 -6.67
C ILE A 87 -0.69 -5.91 -8.18
N ARG A 88 -1.02 -6.99 -8.91
CA ARG A 88 -0.94 -7.00 -10.36
C ARG A 88 -1.90 -5.98 -10.97
N TYR A 89 -3.14 -5.91 -10.44
CA TYR A 89 -4.12 -4.96 -10.92
C TYR A 89 -3.62 -3.53 -10.79
N HIS A 90 -3.06 -3.17 -9.65
CA HIS A 90 -2.52 -1.82 -9.43
C HIS A 90 -1.41 -1.51 -10.44
N ARG A 91 -0.49 -2.44 -10.61
CA ARG A 91 0.63 -2.25 -11.53
C ARG A 91 0.17 -2.06 -12.97
N GLU A 92 -0.89 -2.77 -13.39
CA GLU A 92 -1.37 -2.75 -14.76
C GLU A 92 -2.39 -1.64 -15.04
N ASN A 93 -3.14 -1.20 -14.03
CA ASN A 93 -4.27 -0.30 -14.24
C ASN A 93 -4.14 1.05 -13.55
N ILE A 94 -3.37 1.16 -12.48
CA ILE A 94 -3.21 2.39 -11.71
C ILE A 94 -1.85 3.03 -11.96
N PHE A 95 -0.79 2.21 -11.94
CA PHE A 95 0.57 2.71 -12.09
C PHE A 95 0.76 3.32 -13.47
N ILE A 96 1.32 4.53 -13.51
CA ILE A 96 1.60 5.27 -14.75
C ILE A 96 3.12 5.30 -14.93
N ASN A 97 3.55 4.58 -15.97
CA ASN A 97 4.96 4.45 -16.28
C ASN A 97 5.45 5.65 -17.10
#